data_63f82180b62e25e7c0de4f4c36e9d0c1
#
_entry.id   63f82180b62e25e7c0de4f4c36e9d0c1
#
_cell.length_a   1.000
_cell.length_b   1.000
_cell.length_c   1.000
_cell.angle_alpha   90.00
_cell.angle_beta   90.00
_cell.angle_gamma   90.00
#
_symmetry.space_group_name_H-M   'P 1'
#
loop_
_entity.id
_entity.type
_entity.pdbx_description
1 polymer ?
#
loop_
_entity_poly.entity_id
_entity_poly.type
_entity_poly.pdbx_seq_one_letter_code
_entity_poly.pdbx_strand_id
1 'polypeptide(L)'
;RRKLLSVRVKCDMKFEGKTFKTDGDVKALLMESGIFGMIRQRPYDTVANPEETPKAIHVSAFNSMPLAQDFEYVLQGQEAEFQAGITALSKIAPVRLGVSSKQSAKALLGAANCEVYVFDGPAPAGNVGVQINHIDPINKGEVVWTLGAEEVIMLGRLMKTGKVDFTRTIALAGSEVRAPKYYKVKVGQK
;
A
#
# COMPACT_ATOMS: atom_id res chain seq x y z
N ARG A 1 -31.05 -5.10 4.80
CA ARG A 1 -29.70 -5.62 5.17
C ARG A 1 -29.10 -4.67 6.20
N ARG A 2 -28.70 -5.19 7.35
CA ARG A 2 -27.97 -4.40 8.35
C ARG A 2 -26.51 -4.31 7.90
N LYS A 3 -26.02 -3.08 7.66
CA LYS A 3 -24.59 -2.82 7.40
C LYS A 3 -23.92 -2.46 8.72
N LEU A 4 -22.80 -3.10 9.03
CA LEU A 4 -21.90 -2.64 10.07
C LEU A 4 -21.17 -1.40 9.54
N LEU A 5 -21.40 -0.23 10.15
CA LEU A 5 -20.80 1.03 9.71
C LEU A 5 -19.48 1.33 10.44
N SER A 6 -19.42 0.98 11.71
CA SER A 6 -18.20 1.16 12.51
C SER A 6 -18.23 0.28 13.76
N VAL A 7 -17.07 -0.04 14.25
CA VAL A 7 -16.86 -0.65 15.58
C VAL A 7 -16.02 0.31 16.40
N ARG A 8 -16.50 0.68 17.59
CA ARG A 8 -15.72 1.51 18.53
C ARG A 8 -15.23 0.62 19.66
N VAL A 9 -13.93 0.59 19.85
CA VAL A 9 -13.29 -0.17 20.92
C VAL A 9 -12.66 0.83 21.90
N LYS A 10 -12.99 0.74 23.17
CA LYS A 10 -12.30 1.47 24.21
C LYS A 10 -11.01 0.75 24.51
N CYS A 11 -9.88 1.44 24.35
CA CYS A 11 -8.56 0.91 24.70
C CYS A 11 -7.81 1.95 25.54
N ASP A 12 -6.96 1.49 26.42
CA ASP A 12 -6.17 2.32 27.34
C ASP A 12 -4.82 2.73 26.76
N MET A 13 -4.64 2.59 25.45
CA MET A 13 -3.45 3.05 24.69
C MET A 13 -2.13 2.37 25.09
N LYS A 14 -2.12 1.45 26.03
CA LYS A 14 -0.96 0.63 26.37
C LYS A 14 -1.01 -0.67 25.60
N PHE A 15 -0.45 -0.66 24.39
CA PHE A 15 -0.34 -1.84 23.54
C PHE A 15 1.09 -2.36 23.56
N GLU A 16 1.30 -3.52 24.13
CA GLU A 16 2.44 -4.36 23.80
C GLU A 16 2.06 -5.21 22.62
N GLY A 17 2.48 -4.79 21.42
CA GLY A 17 2.18 -5.51 20.19
C GLY A 17 2.86 -6.87 20.16
N LYS A 18 2.18 -7.87 19.59
CA LYS A 18 2.79 -9.18 19.30
C LYS A 18 4.01 -8.98 18.38
N THR A 19 5.08 -9.70 18.65
CA THR A 19 6.24 -9.79 17.76
C THR A 19 6.09 -11.02 16.86
N PHE A 20 6.27 -10.82 15.57
CA PHE A 20 6.13 -11.84 14.54
C PHE A 20 7.51 -12.30 14.06
N LYS A 21 7.65 -13.56 13.68
CA LYS A 21 8.82 -14.09 13.00
C LYS A 21 8.76 -13.72 11.52
N THR A 22 9.81 -13.12 10.98
CA THR A 22 9.85 -12.56 9.63
C THR A 22 10.64 -13.39 8.62
N ASP A 23 11.18 -14.52 9.06
CA ASP A 23 12.03 -15.45 8.28
C ASP A 23 11.27 -16.58 7.59
N GLY A 24 9.94 -16.62 7.76
CA GLY A 24 9.07 -17.65 7.20
C GLY A 24 8.35 -17.26 5.90
N ASP A 25 7.23 -17.93 5.65
CA ASP A 25 6.34 -17.61 4.53
C ASP A 25 5.72 -16.22 4.70
N VAL A 26 5.98 -15.35 3.73
CA VAL A 26 5.49 -13.96 3.73
C VAL A 26 3.96 -13.91 3.71
N LYS A 27 3.30 -14.79 2.95
CA LYS A 27 1.84 -14.82 2.87
C LYS A 27 1.21 -15.20 4.22
N ALA A 28 1.76 -16.21 4.89
CA ALA A 28 1.33 -16.61 6.23
C ALA A 28 1.54 -15.46 7.24
N LEU A 29 2.69 -14.79 7.17
CA LEU A 29 2.98 -13.62 8.01
C LEU A 29 1.99 -12.47 7.80
N LEU A 30 1.65 -12.17 6.54
CA LEU A 30 0.65 -11.15 6.20
C LEU A 30 -0.72 -11.49 6.77
N MET A 31 -1.12 -12.76 6.71
CA MET A 31 -2.38 -13.26 7.27
C MET A 31 -2.39 -13.10 8.79
N GLU A 32 -1.34 -13.58 9.47
CA GLU A 32 -1.25 -13.55 10.93
C GLU A 32 -1.17 -12.11 11.49
N SER A 33 -0.48 -11.22 10.79
CA SER A 33 -0.33 -9.80 11.17
C SER A 33 -1.57 -8.94 10.88
N GLY A 34 -2.50 -9.44 10.05
CA GLY A 34 -3.68 -8.69 9.59
C GLY A 34 -3.41 -7.73 8.42
N ILE A 35 -2.16 -7.55 7.98
CA ILE A 35 -1.82 -6.69 6.84
C ILE A 35 -2.43 -7.25 5.54
N PHE A 36 -2.62 -8.57 5.44
CA PHE A 36 -3.25 -9.19 4.28
C PHE A 36 -4.62 -8.58 3.93
N GLY A 37 -5.39 -8.16 4.94
CA GLY A 37 -6.68 -7.49 4.74
C GLY A 37 -6.63 -6.16 3.98
N MET A 38 -5.44 -5.58 3.80
CA MET A 38 -5.24 -4.36 3.01
C MET A 38 -5.02 -4.66 1.52
N ILE A 39 -4.73 -5.91 1.16
CA ILE A 39 -4.54 -6.33 -0.24
C ILE A 39 -5.91 -6.44 -0.90
N ARG A 40 -6.07 -5.75 -2.03
CA ARG A 40 -7.29 -5.80 -2.83
C ARG A 40 -7.06 -6.66 -4.06
N GLN A 41 -8.10 -7.42 -4.43
CA GLN A 41 -8.09 -8.29 -5.60
C GLN A 41 -8.94 -7.70 -6.72
N ARG A 42 -8.36 -7.62 -7.90
CA ARG A 42 -9.04 -7.17 -9.11
C ARG A 42 -9.41 -8.41 -9.97
N PRO A 43 -10.50 -8.34 -10.74
CA PRO A 43 -11.20 -7.13 -11.19
C PRO A 43 -12.27 -6.57 -10.25
N TYR A 44 -12.73 -7.29 -9.24
CA TYR A 44 -13.92 -6.91 -8.46
C TYR A 44 -13.64 -6.00 -7.25
N ASP A 45 -12.39 -5.65 -7.00
CA ASP A 45 -11.95 -4.80 -5.88
C ASP A 45 -12.42 -5.32 -4.50
N THR A 46 -12.35 -6.61 -4.32
CA THR A 46 -12.60 -7.28 -3.04
C THR A 46 -11.31 -7.41 -2.23
N VAL A 47 -11.40 -7.79 -0.97
CA VAL A 47 -10.22 -8.25 -0.23
C VAL A 47 -9.67 -9.49 -0.92
N ALA A 48 -8.35 -9.59 -1.04
CA ALA A 48 -7.70 -10.70 -1.73
C ALA A 48 -8.04 -12.04 -1.08
N ASN A 49 -8.25 -13.07 -1.93
CA ASN A 49 -8.41 -14.43 -1.46
C ASN A 49 -7.02 -15.07 -1.26
N PRO A 50 -6.65 -15.49 -0.05
CA PRO A 50 -5.34 -16.08 0.20
C PRO A 50 -5.13 -17.44 -0.49
N GLU A 51 -6.19 -18.11 -0.93
CA GLU A 51 -6.08 -19.38 -1.66
C GLU A 51 -5.73 -19.19 -3.14
N GLU A 52 -5.93 -17.98 -3.67
CA GLU A 52 -5.63 -17.67 -5.07
C GLU A 52 -4.17 -17.22 -5.24
N THR A 53 -3.64 -17.46 -6.44
CA THR A 53 -2.33 -16.99 -6.85
C THR A 53 -2.52 -15.84 -7.85
N PRO A 54 -2.12 -14.62 -7.51
CA PRO A 54 -2.27 -13.50 -8.43
C PRO A 54 -1.25 -13.59 -9.57
N LYS A 55 -1.65 -13.13 -10.76
CA LYS A 55 -0.76 -12.97 -11.93
C LYS A 55 0.37 -11.98 -11.63
N ALA A 56 0.06 -10.91 -10.91
CA ALA A 56 1.01 -9.89 -10.45
C ALA A 56 0.44 -9.13 -9.25
N ILE A 57 1.32 -8.40 -8.55
CA ILE A 57 0.95 -7.44 -7.51
C ILE A 57 1.27 -6.04 -8.03
N HIS A 58 0.24 -5.21 -8.19
CA HIS A 58 0.38 -3.82 -8.62
C HIS A 58 0.41 -2.87 -7.43
N VAL A 59 1.44 -2.04 -7.38
CA VAL A 59 1.61 -0.99 -6.38
C VAL A 59 1.59 0.36 -7.09
N SER A 60 0.69 1.27 -6.69
CA SER A 60 0.72 2.64 -7.18
C SER A 60 1.36 3.56 -6.15
N ALA A 61 2.41 4.27 -6.56
CA ALA A 61 3.17 5.19 -5.72
C ALA A 61 2.80 6.67 -5.92
N PHE A 62 1.68 6.96 -6.58
CA PHE A 62 1.17 8.32 -6.70
C PHE A 62 -0.36 8.34 -6.82
N ASN A 63 -0.93 9.50 -6.52
CA ASN A 63 -2.34 9.77 -6.71
C ASN A 63 -2.48 11.05 -7.56
N SER A 64 -3.21 10.97 -8.66
CA SER A 64 -3.43 12.09 -9.58
C SER A 64 -4.65 12.96 -9.23
N MET A 65 -5.34 12.67 -8.12
CA MET A 65 -6.47 13.49 -7.67
C MET A 65 -6.01 14.83 -7.10
N PRO A 66 -6.80 15.90 -7.27
CA PRO A 66 -6.52 17.18 -6.63
C PRO A 66 -6.38 17.04 -5.10
N LEU A 67 -5.43 17.77 -4.51
CA LEU A 67 -5.14 17.77 -3.07
C LEU A 67 -4.72 16.40 -2.50
N ALA A 68 -4.38 15.44 -3.35
CA ALA A 68 -3.81 14.18 -2.91
C ALA A 68 -2.45 14.42 -2.25
N GLN A 69 -2.11 13.54 -1.31
CA GLN A 69 -0.79 13.59 -0.68
C GLN A 69 0.33 13.30 -1.68
N ASP A 70 1.46 13.97 -1.50
CA ASP A 70 2.69 13.68 -2.21
C ASP A 70 3.38 12.46 -1.58
N PHE A 71 3.46 11.37 -2.34
CA PHE A 71 4.07 10.15 -1.82
C PHE A 71 5.60 10.27 -1.66
N GLU A 72 6.28 11.10 -2.44
CA GLU A 72 7.72 11.35 -2.23
C GLU A 72 7.97 11.97 -0.84
N TYR A 73 7.09 12.89 -0.40
CA TYR A 73 7.15 13.44 0.95
C TYR A 73 6.90 12.35 2.01
N VAL A 74 5.93 11.48 1.78
CA VAL A 74 5.62 10.37 2.71
C VAL A 74 6.78 9.37 2.79
N LEU A 75 7.45 9.12 1.69
CA LEU A 75 8.55 8.17 1.58
C LEU A 75 9.81 8.61 2.32
N GLN A 76 10.02 9.92 2.53
CA GLN A 76 11.22 10.46 3.16
C GLN A 76 11.51 9.80 4.52
N GLY A 77 12.71 9.21 4.63
CA GLY A 77 13.17 8.49 5.81
C GLY A 77 12.54 7.10 6.02
N GLN A 78 11.80 6.59 5.01
CA GLN A 78 11.14 5.27 5.02
C GLN A 78 11.49 4.46 3.76
N GLU A 79 12.52 4.86 3.03
CA GLU A 79 12.94 4.24 1.76
C GLU A 79 13.34 2.76 1.97
N ALA A 80 14.01 2.48 3.07
CA ALA A 80 14.44 1.12 3.41
C ALA A 80 13.25 0.21 3.77
N GLU A 81 12.23 0.76 4.43
CA GLU A 81 10.98 0.06 4.73
C GLU A 81 10.20 -0.21 3.45
N PHE A 82 10.10 0.77 2.56
CA PHE A 82 9.44 0.60 1.27
C PHE A 82 10.12 -0.51 0.46
N GLN A 83 11.45 -0.49 0.34
CA GLN A 83 12.20 -1.53 -0.37
C GLN A 83 12.04 -2.91 0.26
N ALA A 84 12.04 -3.00 1.60
CA ALA A 84 11.80 -4.26 2.30
C ALA A 84 10.39 -4.81 2.03
N GLY A 85 9.40 -3.94 1.96
CA GLY A 85 8.02 -4.30 1.59
C GLY A 85 7.91 -4.82 0.16
N ILE A 86 8.51 -4.13 -0.81
CA ILE A 86 8.58 -4.59 -2.22
C ILE A 86 9.25 -5.97 -2.31
N THR A 87 10.38 -6.14 -1.63
CA THR A 87 11.12 -7.42 -1.60
C THR A 87 10.30 -8.54 -0.96
N ALA A 88 9.50 -8.25 0.05
CA ALA A 88 8.60 -9.23 0.64
C ALA A 88 7.48 -9.64 -0.33
N LEU A 89 6.85 -8.67 -1.00
CA LEU A 89 5.80 -8.92 -1.98
C LEU A 89 6.30 -9.72 -3.19
N SER A 90 7.54 -9.48 -3.65
CA SER A 90 8.13 -10.20 -4.77
C SER A 90 8.31 -11.70 -4.53
N LYS A 91 8.29 -12.15 -3.27
CA LYS A 91 8.28 -13.58 -2.91
C LYS A 91 6.93 -14.25 -3.13
N ILE A 92 5.85 -13.46 -3.28
CA ILE A 92 4.49 -13.97 -3.51
C ILE A 92 4.18 -14.01 -5.01
N ALA A 93 4.42 -12.91 -5.72
CA ALA A 93 4.19 -12.79 -7.17
C ALA A 93 5.03 -11.63 -7.75
N PRO A 94 5.19 -11.53 -9.10
CA PRO A 94 5.82 -10.40 -9.75
C PRO A 94 5.22 -9.07 -9.30
N VAL A 95 6.05 -8.10 -8.90
CA VAL A 95 5.61 -6.79 -8.42
C VAL A 95 5.79 -5.76 -9.52
N ARG A 96 4.75 -4.95 -9.78
CA ARG A 96 4.74 -3.86 -10.74
C ARG A 96 4.45 -2.56 -10.02
N LEU A 97 5.41 -1.65 -10.06
CA LEU A 97 5.36 -0.36 -9.37
C LEU A 97 5.04 0.75 -10.38
N GLY A 98 3.88 1.37 -10.22
CA GLY A 98 3.49 2.56 -10.98
C GLY A 98 3.94 3.84 -10.29
N VAL A 99 4.72 4.65 -11.00
CA VAL A 99 5.24 5.94 -10.54
C VAL A 99 4.82 7.06 -11.50
N SER A 100 4.76 8.30 -11.03
CA SER A 100 4.51 9.45 -11.88
C SER A 100 5.79 9.93 -12.55
N SER A 101 5.69 10.43 -13.80
CA SER A 101 6.78 11.10 -14.51
C SER A 101 7.32 12.34 -13.76
N LYS A 102 6.54 12.86 -12.81
CA LYS A 102 6.93 14.01 -11.98
C LYS A 102 7.71 13.62 -10.72
N GLN A 103 7.78 12.34 -10.41
CA GLN A 103 8.53 11.83 -9.26
C GLN A 103 10.01 11.62 -9.63
N SER A 104 10.88 11.96 -8.70
CA SER A 104 12.34 11.94 -8.87
C SER A 104 13.07 11.09 -7.83
N ALA A 105 12.35 10.56 -6.81
CA ALA A 105 12.94 9.79 -5.73
C ALA A 105 13.63 8.52 -6.26
N LYS A 106 14.92 8.40 -5.99
CA LYS A 106 15.71 7.22 -6.40
C LYS A 106 15.15 5.91 -5.85
N ALA A 107 14.55 5.95 -4.66
CA ALA A 107 13.94 4.79 -4.03
C ALA A 107 12.70 4.28 -4.78
N LEU A 108 12.06 5.12 -5.59
CA LEU A 108 10.95 4.73 -6.47
C LEU A 108 11.46 4.28 -7.84
N LEU A 109 12.25 5.12 -8.50
CA LEU A 109 12.72 4.86 -9.87
C LEU A 109 13.73 3.71 -9.95
N GLY A 110 14.48 3.47 -8.88
CA GLY A 110 15.47 2.40 -8.77
C GLY A 110 15.06 1.28 -7.79
N ALA A 111 13.78 1.12 -7.51
CA ALA A 111 13.30 0.08 -6.63
C ALA A 111 13.69 -1.32 -7.16
N ALA A 112 14.33 -2.12 -6.31
CA ALA A 112 14.73 -3.47 -6.67
C ALA A 112 13.60 -4.49 -6.44
N ASN A 113 13.69 -5.65 -7.12
CA ASN A 113 12.73 -6.75 -7.05
C ASN A 113 11.31 -6.38 -7.52
N CYS A 114 11.19 -5.38 -8.39
CA CYS A 114 9.95 -5.03 -9.07
C CYS A 114 10.24 -4.43 -10.46
N GLU A 115 9.22 -4.42 -11.31
CA GLU A 115 9.23 -3.68 -12.57
C GLU A 115 8.65 -2.29 -12.33
N VAL A 116 9.39 -1.23 -12.70
CA VAL A 116 8.94 0.15 -12.52
C VAL A 116 8.35 0.67 -13.83
N TYR A 117 7.12 1.18 -13.75
CA TYR A 117 6.39 1.78 -14.88
C TYR A 117 6.13 3.26 -14.60
N VAL A 118 6.55 4.11 -15.52
CA VAL A 118 6.38 5.56 -15.41
C VAL A 118 5.11 5.98 -16.15
N PHE A 119 4.23 6.67 -15.45
CA PHE A 119 2.98 7.20 -16.01
C PHE A 119 3.02 8.72 -16.08
N ASP A 120 2.54 9.24 -17.20
CA ASP A 120 2.30 10.67 -17.38
C ASP A 120 0.85 10.90 -17.77
N GLY A 121 0.26 11.98 -17.27
CA GLY A 121 -1.10 12.36 -17.61
C GLY A 121 -1.91 12.93 -16.43
N PRO A 122 -3.11 13.47 -16.76
CA PRO A 122 -4.04 13.95 -15.74
C PRO A 122 -4.69 12.79 -14.97
N ALA A 123 -5.55 13.12 -14.01
CA ALA A 123 -6.43 12.14 -13.42
C ALA A 123 -7.27 11.45 -14.53
N PRO A 124 -7.38 10.11 -14.54
CA PRO A 124 -7.08 9.17 -13.46
C PRO A 124 -5.76 8.37 -13.58
N ALA A 125 -4.68 8.94 -14.13
CA ALA A 125 -3.41 8.22 -14.33
C ALA A 125 -2.87 7.54 -13.06
N GLY A 126 -3.14 8.12 -11.88
CA GLY A 126 -2.79 7.54 -10.58
C GLY A 126 -3.70 6.40 -10.12
N ASN A 127 -4.75 6.07 -10.86
CA ASN A 127 -5.63 4.96 -10.51
C ASN A 127 -4.99 3.63 -10.91
N VAL A 128 -4.81 2.74 -9.94
CA VAL A 128 -4.17 1.44 -10.18
C VAL A 128 -4.89 0.59 -11.23
N GLY A 129 -6.20 0.72 -11.37
CA GLY A 129 -6.96 0.03 -12.42
C GLY A 129 -6.61 0.51 -13.82
N VAL A 130 -6.34 1.82 -13.99
CA VAL A 130 -5.84 2.40 -15.25
C VAL A 130 -4.43 1.89 -15.52
N GLN A 131 -3.57 1.88 -14.51
CA GLN A 131 -2.20 1.36 -14.63
C GLN A 131 -2.18 -0.11 -15.04
N ILE A 132 -2.99 -0.95 -14.41
CA ILE A 132 -3.13 -2.38 -14.77
C ILE A 132 -3.51 -2.51 -16.25
N ASN A 133 -4.50 -1.74 -16.71
CA ASN A 133 -4.97 -1.84 -18.09
C ASN A 133 -3.89 -1.46 -19.12
N HIS A 134 -2.98 -0.55 -18.78
CA HIS A 134 -1.89 -0.14 -19.66
C HIS A 134 -0.66 -1.07 -19.59
N ILE A 135 -0.42 -1.70 -18.44
CA ILE A 135 0.73 -2.60 -18.26
C ILE A 135 0.41 -4.00 -18.79
N ASP A 136 -0.67 -4.59 -18.27
CA ASP A 136 -1.06 -5.97 -18.56
C ASP A 136 -2.52 -6.19 -18.13
N PRO A 137 -3.45 -6.01 -19.06
CA PRO A 137 -4.89 -6.14 -18.79
C PRO A 137 -5.26 -7.50 -18.20
N ILE A 138 -6.26 -7.47 -17.31
CA ILE A 138 -6.78 -8.69 -16.68
C ILE A 138 -7.72 -9.40 -17.67
N ASN A 139 -7.39 -10.63 -18.03
CA ASN A 139 -8.23 -11.46 -18.87
C ASN A 139 -9.21 -12.29 -18.03
N LYS A 140 -10.16 -12.94 -18.71
CA LYS A 140 -11.14 -13.81 -18.05
C LYS A 140 -10.44 -14.94 -17.26
N GLY A 141 -10.75 -15.04 -15.98
CA GLY A 141 -10.17 -16.05 -15.09
C GLY A 141 -8.84 -15.64 -14.44
N GLU A 142 -8.25 -14.51 -14.83
CA GLU A 142 -7.06 -13.98 -14.16
C GLU A 142 -7.43 -13.11 -12.96
N VAL A 143 -6.56 -13.09 -11.98
CA VAL A 143 -6.63 -12.17 -10.84
C VAL A 143 -5.30 -11.46 -10.66
N VAL A 144 -5.35 -10.20 -10.26
CA VAL A 144 -4.18 -9.45 -9.81
C VAL A 144 -4.47 -8.85 -8.43
N TRP A 145 -3.43 -8.71 -7.64
CA TRP A 145 -3.55 -8.03 -6.36
C TRP A 145 -3.07 -6.59 -6.47
N THR A 146 -3.66 -5.73 -5.67
CA THR A 146 -3.27 -4.32 -5.60
C THR A 146 -3.03 -3.92 -4.14
N LEU A 147 -2.01 -3.09 -3.94
CA LEU A 147 -1.65 -2.56 -2.64
C LEU A 147 -1.18 -1.11 -2.82
N GLY A 148 -1.53 -0.24 -1.90
CA GLY A 148 -1.02 1.13 -1.91
C GLY A 148 0.43 1.18 -1.43
N ALA A 149 1.17 2.18 -1.86
CA ALA A 149 2.58 2.31 -1.52
C ALA A 149 2.82 2.56 -0.02
N GLU A 150 1.87 3.19 0.69
CA GLU A 150 1.95 3.32 2.16
C GLU A 150 1.78 1.97 2.88
N GLU A 151 0.90 1.12 2.37
CA GLU A 151 0.71 -0.22 2.89
C GLU A 151 1.96 -1.08 2.67
N VAL A 152 2.69 -0.84 1.57
CA VAL A 152 4.02 -1.44 1.34
C VAL A 152 5.03 -1.01 2.40
N ILE A 153 5.02 0.27 2.80
CA ILE A 153 5.86 0.76 3.92
C ILE A 153 5.49 0.05 5.23
N MET A 154 4.20 -0.12 5.52
CA MET A 154 3.74 -0.84 6.73
C MET A 154 4.23 -2.29 6.73
N LEU A 155 4.14 -2.98 5.58
CA LEU A 155 4.70 -4.31 5.42
C LEU A 155 6.22 -4.31 5.65
N GLY A 156 6.94 -3.36 5.08
CA GLY A 156 8.39 -3.24 5.27
C GLY A 156 8.79 -3.01 6.73
N ARG A 157 8.02 -2.20 7.46
CA ARG A 157 8.22 -2.04 8.91
C ARG A 157 8.04 -3.36 9.65
N LEU A 158 7.00 -4.13 9.32
CA LEU A 158 6.80 -5.48 9.87
C LEU A 158 7.99 -6.38 9.56
N MET A 159 8.47 -6.40 8.32
CA MET A 159 9.62 -7.24 7.91
C MET A 159 10.89 -6.88 8.65
N LYS A 160 11.13 -5.60 8.94
CA LYS A 160 12.35 -5.12 9.63
C LYS A 160 12.28 -5.27 11.15
N THR A 161 11.11 -5.06 11.74
CA THR A 161 10.97 -4.96 13.20
C THR A 161 10.27 -6.15 13.84
N GLY A 162 9.60 -6.97 13.05
CA GLY A 162 8.71 -8.02 13.54
C GLY A 162 7.44 -7.48 14.23
N LYS A 163 7.18 -6.18 14.16
CA LYS A 163 6.01 -5.55 14.82
C LYS A 163 5.15 -4.84 13.80
N VAL A 164 3.84 -4.94 13.98
CA VAL A 164 2.88 -4.21 13.16
C VAL A 164 2.79 -2.77 13.62
N ASP A 165 2.98 -1.83 12.68
CA ASP A 165 2.77 -0.40 12.91
C ASP A 165 1.84 0.16 11.83
N PHE A 166 0.60 0.43 12.20
CA PHE A 166 -0.43 1.01 11.32
C PHE A 166 -0.39 2.54 11.28
N THR A 167 0.74 3.15 11.60
CA THR A 167 0.93 4.59 11.42
C THR A 167 1.04 4.93 9.94
N ARG A 168 0.25 5.90 9.51
CA ARG A 168 0.29 6.44 8.15
C ARG A 168 0.35 7.97 8.17
N THR A 169 0.82 8.54 7.06
CA THR A 169 0.82 9.98 6.84
C THR A 169 -0.42 10.37 6.06
N ILE A 170 -1.17 11.35 6.51
CA ILE A 170 -2.31 11.92 5.79
C ILE A 170 -2.08 13.40 5.50
N ALA A 171 -2.56 13.86 4.34
CA ALA A 171 -2.64 15.28 4.03
C ALA A 171 -4.01 15.80 4.45
N LEU A 172 -4.04 16.78 5.35
CA LEU A 172 -5.25 17.51 5.67
C LEU A 172 -5.25 18.82 4.88
N ALA A 173 -6.11 18.89 3.86
CA ALA A 173 -6.26 20.02 2.97
C ALA A 173 -7.73 20.20 2.56
N GLY A 174 -8.09 21.38 2.10
CA GLY A 174 -9.44 21.72 1.66
C GLY A 174 -9.80 23.17 1.95
N SER A 175 -10.91 23.64 1.41
CA SER A 175 -11.36 25.04 1.53
C SER A 175 -11.57 25.48 2.99
N GLU A 176 -12.00 24.58 3.85
CA GLU A 176 -12.28 24.86 5.25
C GLU A 176 -11.07 24.64 6.18
N VAL A 177 -9.94 24.21 5.62
CA VAL A 177 -8.73 23.95 6.42
C VAL A 177 -7.90 25.22 6.52
N ARG A 178 -7.79 25.81 7.72
CA ARG A 178 -7.04 27.05 7.96
C ARG A 178 -5.53 26.91 7.71
N ALA A 179 -4.96 25.74 8.02
CA ALA A 179 -3.55 25.47 7.88
C ALA A 179 -3.33 24.06 7.32
N PRO A 180 -3.31 23.91 5.98
CA PRO A 180 -3.04 22.61 5.35
C PRO A 180 -1.68 22.04 5.75
N LYS A 181 -1.63 20.78 6.16
CA LYS A 181 -0.38 20.10 6.52
C LYS A 181 -0.52 18.59 6.57
N TYR A 182 0.60 17.91 6.67
CA TYR A 182 0.66 16.48 6.87
C TYR A 182 0.60 16.10 8.36
N TYR A 183 -0.08 15.01 8.65
CA TYR A 183 -0.18 14.43 9.99
C TYR A 183 0.20 12.96 9.96
N LYS A 184 0.93 12.51 10.98
CA LYS A 184 1.11 11.08 11.26
C LYS A 184 0.01 10.63 12.19
N VAL A 185 -0.80 9.67 11.74
CA VAL A 185 -1.95 9.15 12.48
C VAL A 185 -1.93 7.62 12.47
N LYS A 186 -2.53 7.00 13.47
CA LYS A 186 -2.77 5.55 13.46
C LYS A 186 -4.08 5.25 12.76
N VAL A 187 -4.13 4.20 11.95
CA VAL A 187 -5.36 3.74 11.31
C VAL A 187 -6.41 3.44 12.38
N GLY A 188 -7.60 4.01 12.22
CA GLY A 188 -8.69 3.91 13.20
C GLY A 188 -8.64 4.91 14.36
N GLN A 189 -7.65 5.78 14.43
CA GLN A 189 -7.60 6.88 15.41
C GLN A 189 -8.72 7.89 15.12
N LYS A 190 -9.40 8.35 16.16
CA LYS A 190 -10.43 9.38 16.09
C LYS A 190 -9.86 10.73 16.50
#